data_dc22625936944cf0aff0b16bc4c78bc6
#
_entry.id   dc22625936944cf0aff0b16bc4c78bc6
#
_cell.length_a   1.000
_cell.length_b   1.000
_cell.length_c   1.000
_cell.angle_alpha   90.00
_cell.angle_beta   90.00
_cell.angle_gamma   90.00
#
_symmetry.space_group_name_H-M   'P 1'
#
loop_
_entity.id
_entity.type
_entity.pdbx_description
1 polymer ?
#
loop_
_entity_poly.entity_id
_entity_poly.type
_entity_poly.pdbx_seq_one_letter_code
_entity_poly.pdbx_strand_id
1 'polypeptide(L)'
;MAKALSKKAAQEKLDARKRQIANSTAMGDLIKRLDESKDYELRTYGYDKIQGLTQLHYEMLSFVAYKGLQKARCTRFDNFRNIVSIMWPKIEWNMWLEKAIQSLCDNDFVSWTGCAASGKTFAGALYATVWWICQPDVSAAVLTSTTKGMLRKRMWSEIQKLYTSMEWNPPGNMVDSKTVWQAVKGDEKNAIFGLAVKDGNTAAAVGHIQGIHTSRVLIVIDEATDTPQAIFDATANLYAGCEKFQMLVIGNPNSHYDPHGKFSEPKDGWASVGVETEDWETNIQLNGQPGYCLRFDAEKSPNIILGKTTYKYLMTEHQLDGARRKYGPESPLFWKFYRGFWAPSGVLKTVFNETLLAKMQAHLGYMFRREIKVIGACDPAFGGGDRAVLRFAVCGIT
;
A
#
# COMPACT_ATOMS: atom_id res chain seq x y z
N MET A 1 29.16 37.96 7.71
CA MET A 1 27.88 37.36 8.16
C MET A 1 27.57 36.03 7.47
N ALA A 2 27.54 35.92 6.15
CA ALA A 2 27.23 34.69 5.41
C ALA A 2 28.13 33.47 5.76
N LYS A 3 29.46 33.66 5.93
CA LYS A 3 30.40 32.56 6.34
C LYS A 3 30.15 32.01 7.76
N ALA A 4 29.65 32.85 8.68
CA ALA A 4 29.34 32.43 10.05
C ALA A 4 28.03 31.64 10.09
N LEU A 5 27.02 32.01 9.31
CA LEU A 5 25.76 31.27 9.13
C LEU A 5 25.99 29.89 8.52
N SER A 6 26.92 29.78 7.55
CA SER A 6 27.29 28.52 6.92
C SER A 6 27.99 27.56 7.89
N LYS A 7 28.87 28.09 8.76
CA LYS A 7 29.56 27.28 9.80
C LYS A 7 28.58 26.78 10.87
N LYS A 8 27.66 27.63 11.30
CA LYS A 8 26.62 27.25 12.27
C LYS A 8 25.70 26.15 11.72
N ALA A 9 25.24 26.30 10.49
CA ALA A 9 24.42 25.28 9.85
C ALA A 9 25.16 23.95 9.61
N ALA A 10 26.47 24.00 9.32
CA ALA A 10 27.30 22.80 9.22
C ALA A 10 27.49 22.09 10.57
N GLN A 11 27.67 22.87 11.64
CA GLN A 11 27.79 22.34 12.99
C GLN A 11 26.49 21.71 13.47
N GLU A 12 25.35 22.37 13.22
CA GLU A 12 24.01 21.82 13.55
C GLU A 12 23.75 20.50 12.83
N LYS A 13 24.16 20.38 11.56
CA LYS A 13 24.10 19.11 10.80
C LYS A 13 24.96 18.00 11.43
N LEU A 14 26.18 18.34 11.83
CA LEU A 14 27.09 17.39 12.45
C LEU A 14 26.55 16.89 13.78
N ASP A 15 26.01 17.80 14.58
CA ASP A 15 25.45 17.47 15.89
C ASP A 15 24.14 16.66 15.78
N ALA A 16 23.30 16.98 14.79
CA ALA A 16 22.12 16.19 14.47
C ALA A 16 22.50 14.75 14.06
N ARG A 17 23.53 14.62 13.19
CA ARG A 17 24.03 13.31 12.75
C ARG A 17 24.65 12.49 13.88
N LYS A 18 25.40 13.16 14.79
CA LYS A 18 25.94 12.49 16.00
C LYS A 18 24.86 11.98 16.93
N ARG A 19 23.79 12.78 17.17
CA ARG A 19 22.63 12.36 17.97
C ARG A 19 21.90 11.19 17.32
N GLN A 20 21.74 11.22 16.00
CA GLN A 20 21.10 10.15 15.25
C GLN A 20 21.88 8.84 15.34
N ILE A 21 23.21 8.87 15.16
CA ILE A 21 24.08 7.70 15.31
C ILE A 21 24.01 7.15 16.74
N ALA A 22 24.05 8.03 17.75
CA ALA A 22 23.93 7.62 19.14
C ALA A 22 22.57 6.94 19.43
N ASN A 23 21.48 7.48 18.91
CA ASN A 23 20.15 6.90 19.07
C ASN A 23 20.01 5.57 18.33
N SER A 24 20.53 5.46 17.11
CA SER A 24 20.52 4.24 16.31
C SER A 24 21.34 3.12 16.97
N THR A 25 22.54 3.44 17.46
CA THR A 25 23.40 2.49 18.17
C THR A 25 22.74 2.02 19.47
N ALA A 26 22.20 2.95 20.27
CA ALA A 26 21.50 2.61 21.50
C ALA A 26 20.26 1.74 21.25
N MET A 27 19.54 2.00 20.15
CA MET A 27 18.39 1.24 19.72
C MET A 27 18.78 -0.17 19.28
N GLY A 28 19.83 -0.31 18.45
CA GLY A 28 20.37 -1.60 18.03
C GLY A 28 20.87 -2.45 19.20
N ASP A 29 21.59 -1.85 20.12
CA ASP A 29 22.07 -2.51 21.34
C ASP A 29 20.93 -2.95 22.24
N LEU A 30 19.84 -2.16 22.32
CA LEU A 30 18.66 -2.54 23.07
C LEU A 30 17.94 -3.74 22.43
N ILE A 31 17.71 -3.72 21.11
CA ILE A 31 17.10 -4.85 20.39
C ILE A 31 17.90 -6.11 20.64
N LYS A 32 19.23 -6.06 20.48
CA LYS A 32 20.11 -7.20 20.72
C LYS A 32 19.99 -7.72 22.15
N ARG A 33 20.00 -6.84 23.15
CA ARG A 33 19.85 -7.23 24.58
C ARG A 33 18.48 -7.85 24.88
N LEU A 34 17.41 -7.35 24.26
CA LEU A 34 16.07 -7.92 24.37
C LEU A 34 15.97 -9.30 23.71
N ASP A 35 16.60 -9.48 22.54
CA ASP A 35 16.63 -10.77 21.82
C ASP A 35 17.47 -11.81 22.57
N GLU A 36 18.57 -11.43 23.18
CA GLU A 36 19.46 -12.30 23.95
C GLU A 36 18.92 -12.62 25.36
N SER A 37 17.92 -11.86 25.85
CA SER A 37 17.34 -12.06 27.17
C SER A 37 16.52 -13.33 27.25
N LYS A 38 16.79 -14.15 28.27
CA LYS A 38 15.95 -15.31 28.65
C LYS A 38 14.81 -14.91 29.58
N ASP A 39 14.86 -13.71 30.15
CA ASP A 39 13.84 -13.18 31.05
C ASP A 39 12.65 -12.65 30.27
N TYR A 40 11.50 -13.26 30.46
CA TYR A 40 10.25 -12.88 29.83
C TYR A 40 9.83 -11.43 30.19
N GLU A 41 10.01 -11.03 31.44
CA GLU A 41 9.66 -9.68 31.87
C GLU A 41 10.57 -8.64 31.24
N LEU A 42 11.86 -8.92 31.07
CA LEU A 42 12.80 -8.02 30.40
C LEU A 42 12.45 -7.88 28.92
N ARG A 43 11.99 -8.96 28.26
CA ARG A 43 11.51 -8.90 26.88
C ARG A 43 10.20 -8.16 26.74
N THR A 44 9.31 -8.28 27.71
CA THR A 44 7.94 -7.72 27.66
C THR A 44 7.91 -6.29 28.20
N TYR A 45 8.69 -6.01 29.26
CA TYR A 45 8.67 -4.74 30.00
C TYR A 45 10.06 -4.15 30.17
N GLY A 46 10.97 -4.45 29.24
CA GLY A 46 12.39 -4.07 29.35
C GLY A 46 12.65 -2.57 29.42
N TYR A 47 11.73 -1.75 28.88
CA TYR A 47 11.86 -0.29 28.92
C TYR A 47 11.83 0.27 30.37
N ASP A 48 11.08 -0.34 31.29
CA ASP A 48 11.03 0.08 32.70
C ASP A 48 12.38 -0.12 33.42
N LYS A 49 13.14 -1.08 32.91
CA LYS A 49 14.46 -1.45 33.49
C LYS A 49 15.64 -0.79 32.76
N ILE A 50 15.38 -0.08 31.68
CA ILE A 50 16.40 0.62 30.87
C ILE A 50 16.24 2.12 31.08
N GLN A 51 17.15 2.70 31.84
CA GLN A 51 17.12 4.12 32.15
C GLN A 51 17.12 5.00 30.93
N GLY A 52 16.20 5.98 30.87
CA GLY A 52 16.09 6.97 29.79
C GLY A 52 15.20 6.60 28.63
N LEU A 53 14.57 5.40 28.60
CA LEU A 53 13.58 5.05 27.61
C LEU A 53 12.18 5.41 28.06
N THR A 54 11.40 6.01 27.14
CA THR A 54 9.98 6.27 27.35
C THR A 54 9.14 5.10 26.85
N GLN A 55 7.89 5.03 27.26
CA GLN A 55 6.94 4.04 26.74
C GLN A 55 6.87 4.08 25.20
N LEU A 56 6.89 5.28 24.59
CA LEU A 56 6.88 5.43 23.16
C LEU A 56 8.08 4.73 22.49
N HIS A 57 9.29 4.89 23.02
CA HIS A 57 10.47 4.21 22.47
C HIS A 57 10.35 2.69 22.56
N TYR A 58 9.79 2.17 23.65
CA TYR A 58 9.53 0.74 23.78
C TYR A 58 8.53 0.23 22.72
N GLU A 59 7.40 0.93 22.53
CA GLU A 59 6.41 0.56 21.54
C GLU A 59 7.00 0.60 20.10
N MET A 60 7.82 1.60 19.81
CA MET A 60 8.51 1.72 18.51
C MET A 60 9.49 0.57 18.28
N LEU A 61 10.30 0.22 19.28
CA LEU A 61 11.22 -0.91 19.24
C LEU A 61 10.48 -2.23 19.04
N SER A 62 9.41 -2.44 19.80
CA SER A 62 8.58 -3.64 19.71
C SER A 62 7.93 -3.80 18.36
N PHE A 63 7.47 -2.70 17.77
CA PHE A 63 6.89 -2.67 16.43
C PHE A 63 7.89 -3.09 15.34
N VAL A 64 9.16 -2.70 15.50
CA VAL A 64 10.24 -3.04 14.55
C VAL A 64 10.79 -4.44 14.78
N ALA A 65 11.04 -4.83 16.03
CA ALA A 65 11.68 -6.09 16.42
C ALA A 65 10.75 -7.31 16.42
N TYR A 66 9.78 -7.29 15.57
CA TYR A 66 8.63 -8.19 15.38
C TYR A 66 8.82 -9.69 15.72
N LYS A 67 9.98 -10.30 15.49
CA LYS A 67 10.18 -11.75 15.70
C LYS A 67 10.57 -12.16 17.13
N GLY A 68 11.22 -11.30 17.90
CA GLY A 68 11.68 -11.63 19.24
C GLY A 68 10.64 -11.36 20.34
N LEU A 69 9.84 -10.32 20.16
CA LEU A 69 8.87 -9.83 21.13
C LEU A 69 7.45 -10.38 20.95
N GLN A 70 7.16 -11.05 19.86
CA GLN A 70 5.83 -11.62 19.56
C GLN A 70 5.34 -12.69 20.55
N LYS A 71 6.20 -13.28 21.35
CA LYS A 71 5.79 -14.14 22.46
C LYS A 71 5.27 -13.36 23.67
N ALA A 72 5.41 -12.04 23.64
CA ALA A 72 4.83 -11.13 24.61
C ALA A 72 3.32 -10.94 24.33
N ARG A 73 2.58 -10.49 25.33
CA ARG A 73 1.12 -10.31 25.30
C ARG A 73 0.62 -9.24 24.31
N CYS A 74 1.50 -8.50 23.64
CA CYS A 74 1.19 -7.45 22.68
C CYS A 74 1.53 -7.91 21.27
N THR A 75 0.58 -7.73 20.36
CA THR A 75 0.77 -7.93 18.93
C THR A 75 1.48 -6.73 18.30
N ARG A 76 1.98 -6.86 17.08
CA ARG A 76 2.51 -5.73 16.32
C ARG A 76 1.46 -4.63 16.10
N PHE A 77 0.20 -5.00 15.94
CA PHE A 77 -0.92 -4.08 15.86
C PHE A 77 -1.11 -3.31 17.17
N ASP A 78 -1.03 -3.97 18.34
CA ASP A 78 -1.14 -3.29 19.63
C ASP A 78 -0.03 -2.24 19.79
N ASN A 79 1.22 -2.58 19.45
CA ASN A 79 2.32 -1.62 19.47
C ASN A 79 2.05 -0.43 18.53
N PHE A 80 1.58 -0.69 17.30
CA PHE A 80 1.19 0.36 16.38
C PHE A 80 0.11 1.28 16.99
N ARG A 81 -0.94 0.69 17.54
CA ARG A 81 -2.05 1.42 18.18
C ARG A 81 -1.57 2.27 19.35
N ASN A 82 -0.68 1.74 20.18
CA ASN A 82 -0.07 2.47 21.28
C ASN A 82 0.78 3.66 20.80
N ILE A 83 1.61 3.47 19.77
CA ILE A 83 2.37 4.54 19.12
C ILE A 83 1.42 5.66 18.65
N VAL A 84 0.36 5.29 17.92
CA VAL A 84 -0.61 6.24 17.40
C VAL A 84 -1.33 6.98 18.52
N SER A 85 -1.73 6.29 19.60
CA SER A 85 -2.42 6.92 20.73
C SER A 85 -1.55 7.92 21.49
N ILE A 86 -0.23 7.70 21.52
CA ILE A 86 0.74 8.64 22.14
C ILE A 86 1.02 9.82 21.21
N MET A 87 1.23 9.56 19.91
CA MET A 87 1.62 10.59 18.96
C MET A 87 0.47 11.42 18.42
N TRP A 88 -0.69 10.81 18.26
CA TRP A 88 -1.90 11.42 17.70
C TRP A 88 -3.16 10.99 18.46
N PRO A 89 -3.34 11.42 19.70
CA PRO A 89 -4.43 10.98 20.58
C PRO A 89 -5.82 11.34 20.04
N LYS A 90 -5.90 12.24 19.06
CA LYS A 90 -7.17 12.67 18.43
C LYS A 90 -7.59 11.82 17.23
N ILE A 91 -6.78 10.82 16.83
CA ILE A 91 -7.18 9.91 15.75
C ILE A 91 -8.34 9.03 16.23
N GLU A 92 -9.45 9.13 15.52
CA GLU A 92 -10.63 8.31 15.76
C GLU A 92 -10.46 6.94 15.08
N TRP A 93 -10.39 5.90 15.91
CA TRP A 93 -10.34 4.53 15.41
C TRP A 93 -11.73 4.05 15.00
N ASN A 94 -11.79 3.31 13.93
CA ASN A 94 -12.98 2.63 13.44
C ASN A 94 -12.59 1.25 12.88
N MET A 95 -13.57 0.36 12.71
CA MET A 95 -13.31 -1.02 12.30
C MET A 95 -12.56 -1.16 10.96
N TRP A 96 -12.71 -0.21 10.03
CA TRP A 96 -11.97 -0.23 8.77
C TRP A 96 -10.52 0.17 8.95
N LEU A 97 -10.25 1.20 9.76
CA LEU A 97 -8.87 1.59 10.09
C LEU A 97 -8.16 0.46 10.84
N GLU A 98 -8.84 -0.19 11.79
CA GLU A 98 -8.28 -1.32 12.53
C GLU A 98 -7.94 -2.49 11.59
N LYS A 99 -8.88 -2.94 10.75
CA LYS A 99 -8.63 -4.01 9.75
C LYS A 99 -7.49 -3.64 8.78
N ALA A 100 -7.45 -2.40 8.30
CA ALA A 100 -6.41 -1.92 7.41
C ALA A 100 -5.01 -2.02 8.04
N ILE A 101 -4.85 -1.48 9.24
CA ILE A 101 -3.57 -1.51 9.95
C ILE A 101 -3.19 -2.94 10.35
N GLN A 102 -4.16 -3.75 10.81
CA GLN A 102 -3.93 -5.15 11.13
C GLN A 102 -3.39 -5.92 9.91
N SER A 103 -3.99 -5.73 8.73
CA SER A 103 -3.53 -6.39 7.51
C SER A 103 -2.06 -6.11 7.19
N LEU A 104 -1.57 -4.88 7.44
CA LEU A 104 -0.18 -4.49 7.25
C LEU A 104 0.74 -4.94 8.39
N CYS A 105 0.20 -5.11 9.59
CA CYS A 105 0.97 -5.67 10.69
C CYS A 105 1.27 -7.15 10.49
N ASP A 106 0.35 -7.88 9.87
CA ASP A 106 0.43 -9.33 9.73
C ASP A 106 1.06 -9.78 8.41
N ASN A 107 1.03 -8.94 7.36
CA ASN A 107 1.47 -9.31 6.02
C ASN A 107 2.47 -8.32 5.42
N ASP A 108 3.40 -8.84 4.63
CA ASP A 108 4.40 -8.01 3.92
C ASP A 108 3.91 -7.49 2.57
N PHE A 109 2.98 -8.19 1.92
CA PHE A 109 2.39 -7.83 0.63
C PHE A 109 0.87 -7.70 0.80
N VAL A 110 0.38 -6.47 0.75
CA VAL A 110 -1.02 -6.16 1.04
C VAL A 110 -1.64 -5.37 -0.10
N SER A 111 -2.83 -5.79 -0.54
CA SER A 111 -3.69 -5.02 -1.43
C SER A 111 -4.89 -4.50 -0.66
N TRP A 112 -5.24 -3.24 -0.86
CA TRP A 112 -6.50 -2.67 -0.41
C TRP A 112 -7.35 -2.29 -1.62
N THR A 113 -8.38 -3.06 -1.85
CA THR A 113 -9.42 -2.74 -2.82
C THR A 113 -10.62 -2.15 -2.10
N GLY A 114 -11.33 -1.20 -2.73
CA GLY A 114 -12.49 -0.71 -2.00
C GLY A 114 -13.14 0.54 -2.58
N CYS A 115 -14.27 0.87 -1.96
CA CYS A 115 -15.08 2.02 -2.31
C CYS A 115 -14.35 3.36 -2.13
N ALA A 116 -14.92 4.42 -2.70
CA ALA A 116 -14.58 5.78 -2.35
C ALA A 116 -14.94 6.07 -0.88
N ALA A 117 -14.33 7.09 -0.28
CA ALA A 117 -14.57 7.47 1.11
C ALA A 117 -14.46 6.31 2.11
N SER A 118 -13.44 5.46 1.96
CA SER A 118 -13.14 4.34 2.87
C SER A 118 -11.97 4.61 3.83
N GLY A 119 -11.27 5.74 3.68
CA GLY A 119 -10.13 6.09 4.53
C GLY A 119 -8.81 5.40 4.16
N LYS A 120 -8.76 4.64 3.06
CA LYS A 120 -7.54 3.89 2.62
C LYS A 120 -6.29 4.77 2.55
N THR A 121 -6.39 5.94 1.91
CA THR A 121 -5.25 6.86 1.74
C THR A 121 -4.73 7.37 3.09
N PHE A 122 -5.63 7.72 4.02
CA PHE A 122 -5.25 8.11 5.38
C PHE A 122 -4.58 6.95 6.14
N ALA A 123 -5.16 5.76 6.09
CA ALA A 123 -4.61 4.57 6.76
C ALA A 123 -3.21 4.22 6.21
N GLY A 124 -3.01 4.30 4.88
CA GLY A 124 -1.71 4.08 4.24
C GLY A 124 -0.68 5.13 4.64
N ALA A 125 -1.06 6.42 4.69
CA ALA A 125 -0.20 7.50 5.14
C ALA A 125 0.18 7.35 6.62
N LEU A 126 -0.78 7.00 7.48
CA LEU A 126 -0.56 6.76 8.90
C LEU A 126 0.43 5.59 9.10
N TYR A 127 0.20 4.48 8.39
CA TYR A 127 1.10 3.33 8.48
C TYR A 127 2.51 3.67 7.99
N ALA A 128 2.64 4.32 6.84
CA ALA A 128 3.94 4.73 6.29
C ALA A 128 4.70 5.68 7.23
N THR A 129 3.97 6.58 7.90
CA THR A 129 4.55 7.49 8.89
C THR A 129 5.10 6.72 10.09
N VAL A 130 4.30 5.87 10.72
CA VAL A 130 4.75 5.04 11.86
C VAL A 130 5.88 4.10 11.46
N TRP A 131 5.77 3.43 10.30
CA TRP A 131 6.82 2.57 9.77
C TRP A 131 8.18 3.26 9.73
N TRP A 132 8.20 4.48 9.20
CA TRP A 132 9.43 5.23 9.00
C TRP A 132 9.96 5.83 10.30
N ILE A 133 9.12 6.47 11.12
CA ILE A 133 9.58 7.13 12.35
C ILE A 133 10.14 6.17 13.40
N CYS A 134 9.78 4.89 13.34
CA CYS A 134 10.32 3.88 14.25
C CYS A 134 11.81 3.61 14.02
N GLN A 135 12.32 3.77 12.79
CA GLN A 135 13.75 3.62 12.45
C GLN A 135 14.11 4.52 11.25
N PRO A 136 14.10 5.84 11.40
CA PRO A 136 14.20 6.76 10.26
C PRO A 136 15.57 6.81 9.58
N ASP A 137 16.61 6.32 10.24
CA ASP A 137 18.01 6.30 9.76
C ASP A 137 18.33 5.13 8.82
N VAL A 138 17.50 4.10 8.81
CA VAL A 138 17.68 2.89 7.97
C VAL A 138 16.40 2.51 7.19
N SER A 139 15.44 3.43 7.12
CA SER A 139 14.14 3.16 6.52
C SER A 139 13.79 4.13 5.41
N ALA A 140 13.22 3.63 4.32
CA ALA A 140 12.59 4.42 3.29
C ALA A 140 11.10 4.06 3.17
N ALA A 141 10.23 5.07 3.11
CA ALA A 141 8.84 4.90 2.74
C ALA A 141 8.56 5.63 1.42
N VAL A 142 8.35 4.87 0.36
CA VAL A 142 8.12 5.36 -0.99
C VAL A 142 6.63 5.45 -1.24
N LEU A 143 6.11 6.66 -1.43
CA LEU A 143 4.71 6.89 -1.73
C LEU A 143 4.56 7.16 -3.22
N THR A 144 3.86 6.31 -3.95
CA THR A 144 3.66 6.52 -5.39
C THR A 144 2.22 6.90 -5.69
N SER A 145 2.03 7.70 -6.73
CA SER A 145 0.74 7.98 -7.34
C SER A 145 0.94 8.29 -8.81
N THR A 146 -0.14 8.32 -9.58
CA THR A 146 -0.09 8.52 -11.04
C THR A 146 0.58 9.83 -11.42
N THR A 147 0.23 10.93 -10.77
CA THR A 147 0.80 12.27 -11.03
C THR A 147 1.25 12.96 -9.75
N LYS A 148 2.17 13.91 -9.87
CA LYS A 148 2.65 14.73 -8.74
C LYS A 148 1.52 15.53 -8.09
N GLY A 149 0.57 16.01 -8.89
CA GLY A 149 -0.60 16.72 -8.40
C GLY A 149 -1.52 15.84 -7.55
N MET A 150 -1.77 14.60 -7.99
CA MET A 150 -2.57 13.63 -7.24
C MET A 150 -1.86 13.19 -5.97
N LEU A 151 -0.58 12.87 -6.05
CA LEU A 151 0.24 12.53 -4.89
C LEU A 151 0.15 13.61 -3.81
N ARG A 152 0.36 14.88 -4.17
CA ARG A 152 0.30 16.02 -3.23
C ARG A 152 -1.08 16.22 -2.61
N LYS A 153 -2.13 16.13 -3.41
CA LYS A 153 -3.51 16.36 -2.95
C LYS A 153 -4.05 15.23 -2.06
N ARG A 154 -3.52 14.02 -2.19
CA ARG A 154 -4.00 12.83 -1.49
C ARG A 154 -3.02 12.37 -0.41
N MET A 155 -2.13 11.45 -0.75
CA MET A 155 -1.24 10.79 0.22
C MET A 155 -0.34 11.80 0.95
N TRP A 156 0.30 12.72 0.21
CA TRP A 156 1.21 13.69 0.81
C TRP A 156 0.50 14.68 1.73
N SER A 157 -0.72 15.10 1.41
CA SER A 157 -1.50 15.96 2.30
C SER A 157 -1.82 15.29 3.64
N GLU A 158 -2.02 13.97 3.65
CA GLU A 158 -2.21 13.23 4.90
C GLU A 158 -0.90 13.13 5.70
N ILE A 159 0.23 12.90 5.04
CA ILE A 159 1.56 12.94 5.70
C ILE A 159 1.81 14.32 6.34
N GLN A 160 1.49 15.41 5.66
CA GLN A 160 1.63 16.77 6.19
C GLN A 160 0.75 17.00 7.43
N LYS A 161 -0.50 16.54 7.40
CA LYS A 161 -1.41 16.62 8.56
C LYS A 161 -0.86 15.83 9.74
N LEU A 162 -0.37 14.62 9.51
CA LEU A 162 0.25 13.80 10.55
C LEU A 162 1.50 14.47 11.12
N TYR A 163 2.36 15.03 10.28
CA TYR A 163 3.55 15.78 10.72
C TYR A 163 3.19 16.96 11.60
N THR A 164 2.23 17.78 11.19
CA THR A 164 1.86 19.01 11.89
C THR A 164 1.01 18.79 13.14
N SER A 165 0.28 17.67 13.22
CA SER A 165 -0.59 17.31 14.35
C SER A 165 0.06 16.36 15.35
N MET A 166 1.30 15.94 15.13
CA MET A 166 2.02 15.06 16.03
C MET A 166 2.28 15.77 17.37
N GLU A 167 1.88 15.14 18.47
CA GLU A 167 2.11 15.70 19.82
C GLU A 167 3.54 15.46 20.33
N TRP A 168 4.31 14.69 19.60
CA TRP A 168 5.73 14.50 19.82
C TRP A 168 6.55 15.27 18.77
N ASN A 169 7.78 15.67 19.13
CA ASN A 169 8.62 16.41 18.19
C ASN A 169 9.03 15.49 17.02
N PRO A 170 8.55 15.72 15.80
CA PRO A 170 8.80 14.84 14.67
C PRO A 170 10.31 14.80 14.34
N PRO A 171 10.84 13.63 13.96
CA PRO A 171 12.25 13.53 13.60
C PRO A 171 12.53 14.30 12.32
N GLY A 172 13.60 15.10 12.34
CA GLY A 172 14.14 15.69 11.14
C GLY A 172 13.35 16.86 10.54
N ASN A 173 13.18 16.86 9.21
CA ASN A 173 12.71 18.01 8.47
C ASN A 173 11.85 17.61 7.26
N MET A 174 10.71 18.27 7.10
CA MET A 174 9.84 18.11 5.94
C MET A 174 10.14 19.19 4.89
N VAL A 175 10.37 18.78 3.64
CA VAL A 175 10.57 19.66 2.47
C VAL A 175 9.40 19.47 1.52
N ASP A 176 8.35 20.26 1.73
CA ASP A 176 7.08 20.11 1.00
C ASP A 176 7.24 20.27 -0.52
N SER A 177 8.05 21.23 -0.98
CA SER A 177 8.29 21.44 -2.42
C SER A 177 8.82 20.18 -3.13
N LYS A 178 9.57 19.33 -2.40
CA LYS A 178 10.11 18.08 -2.89
C LYS A 178 9.25 16.86 -2.57
N THR A 179 8.19 17.00 -1.73
CA THR A 179 7.44 15.88 -1.16
C THR A 179 8.35 14.88 -0.44
N VAL A 180 9.22 15.38 0.44
CA VAL A 180 10.20 14.58 1.21
C VAL A 180 10.14 14.96 2.68
N TRP A 181 10.09 13.95 3.55
CA TRP A 181 10.33 14.07 4.98
C TRP A 181 11.53 13.20 5.35
N GLN A 182 12.61 13.84 5.79
CA GLN A 182 13.91 13.23 6.03
C GLN A 182 14.37 13.45 7.48
N ALA A 183 14.95 12.44 8.11
CA ALA A 183 15.48 12.56 9.45
C ALA A 183 16.73 13.46 9.49
N VAL A 184 17.59 13.35 8.48
CA VAL A 184 18.79 14.15 8.31
C VAL A 184 18.68 14.94 7.02
N LYS A 185 18.88 16.25 7.09
CA LYS A 185 18.80 17.12 5.92
C LYS A 185 19.80 16.69 4.83
N GLY A 186 19.26 16.34 3.66
CA GLY A 186 20.03 15.90 2.50
C GLY A 186 20.20 14.36 2.42
N ASP A 187 19.72 13.62 3.39
CA ASP A 187 19.64 12.16 3.31
C ASP A 187 18.25 11.78 2.77
N GLU A 188 18.11 11.78 1.45
CA GLU A 188 16.89 11.39 0.77
C GLU A 188 16.74 9.86 0.64
N LYS A 189 17.77 9.09 1.00
CA LYS A 189 17.71 7.61 0.96
C LYS A 189 16.88 7.04 2.10
N ASN A 190 17.00 7.65 3.28
CA ASN A 190 16.30 7.24 4.49
C ASN A 190 15.20 8.26 4.81
N ALA A 191 14.15 8.28 4.00
CA ALA A 191 13.12 9.30 4.05
C ALA A 191 11.73 8.73 3.73
N ILE A 192 10.69 9.49 4.07
CA ILE A 192 9.39 9.35 3.40
C ILE A 192 9.45 10.27 2.19
N PHE A 193 9.22 9.75 0.99
CA PHE A 193 9.19 10.58 -0.21
C PHE A 193 8.14 10.14 -1.21
N GLY A 194 7.66 11.12 -1.97
CA GLY A 194 6.64 10.94 -2.98
C GLY A 194 7.22 10.84 -4.39
N LEU A 195 6.74 9.88 -5.17
CA LEU A 195 7.16 9.63 -6.55
C LEU A 195 5.94 9.58 -7.49
N ALA A 196 5.91 10.44 -8.50
CA ALA A 196 4.91 10.37 -9.57
C ALA A 196 5.37 9.39 -10.66
N VAL A 197 4.47 8.48 -11.07
CA VAL A 197 4.85 7.35 -11.94
C VAL A 197 4.38 7.47 -13.40
N LYS A 198 3.47 8.43 -13.70
CA LYS A 198 2.93 8.65 -15.05
C LYS A 198 3.30 9.99 -15.69
N ASP A 199 3.87 10.95 -14.96
CA ASP A 199 4.18 12.28 -15.48
C ASP A 199 5.32 12.25 -16.52
N GLY A 200 5.05 11.62 -17.66
CA GLY A 200 5.89 11.64 -18.85
C GLY A 200 7.17 10.79 -18.80
N ASN A 201 7.51 10.17 -17.65
CA ASN A 201 8.75 9.41 -17.56
C ASN A 201 8.70 8.22 -16.58
N THR A 202 7.94 7.19 -16.96
CA THR A 202 7.93 5.92 -16.21
C THR A 202 9.33 5.32 -16.02
N ALA A 203 10.22 5.48 -17.01
CA ALA A 203 11.60 4.99 -16.92
C ALA A 203 12.41 5.69 -15.81
N ALA A 204 12.23 7.00 -15.62
CA ALA A 204 12.85 7.72 -14.51
C ALA A 204 12.28 7.27 -13.16
N ALA A 205 10.98 7.04 -13.06
CA ALA A 205 10.36 6.52 -11.84
C ALA A 205 10.89 5.12 -11.49
N VAL A 206 11.02 4.24 -12.47
CA VAL A 206 11.66 2.92 -12.33
C VAL A 206 13.10 3.06 -11.86
N GLY A 207 13.90 3.95 -12.48
CA GLY A 207 15.28 4.22 -12.08
C GLY A 207 15.40 4.75 -10.64
N HIS A 208 14.48 5.62 -10.22
CA HIS A 208 14.42 6.09 -8.83
C HIS A 208 14.13 4.96 -7.86
N ILE A 209 13.16 4.10 -8.17
CA ILE A 209 12.81 2.94 -7.35
C ILE A 209 14.03 1.99 -7.25
N GLN A 210 14.67 1.67 -8.37
CA GLN A 210 15.84 0.78 -8.39
C GLN A 210 17.06 1.36 -7.67
N GLY A 211 17.16 2.67 -7.54
CA GLY A 211 18.25 3.37 -6.83
C GLY A 211 18.09 3.44 -5.31
N ILE A 212 17.03 2.89 -4.73
CA ILE A 212 16.82 2.89 -3.29
C ILE A 212 17.59 1.73 -2.67
N HIS A 213 18.55 2.07 -1.81
CA HIS A 213 19.37 1.09 -1.08
C HIS A 213 19.37 1.47 0.40
N THR A 214 18.51 0.81 1.16
CA THR A 214 18.41 0.95 2.63
C THR A 214 17.90 -0.37 3.21
N SER A 215 18.16 -0.62 4.51
CA SER A 215 17.81 -1.90 5.14
C SER A 215 16.31 -2.16 5.20
N ARG A 216 15.49 -1.11 5.33
CA ARG A 216 14.03 -1.24 5.45
C ARG A 216 13.32 -0.40 4.40
N VAL A 217 12.49 -1.03 3.59
CA VAL A 217 11.73 -0.36 2.54
C VAL A 217 10.25 -0.69 2.66
N LEU A 218 9.43 0.36 2.72
CA LEU A 218 7.99 0.28 2.49
C LEU A 218 7.68 1.00 1.18
N ILE A 219 6.99 0.34 0.26
CA ILE A 219 6.41 1.00 -0.91
C ILE A 219 4.89 1.02 -0.83
N VAL A 220 4.30 2.19 -1.03
CA VAL A 220 2.85 2.39 -1.10
C VAL A 220 2.49 2.84 -2.51
N ILE A 221 1.74 2.03 -3.23
CA ILE A 221 1.26 2.32 -4.58
C ILE A 221 -0.21 2.75 -4.48
N ASP A 222 -0.47 4.05 -4.52
CA ASP A 222 -1.83 4.61 -4.60
C ASP A 222 -2.28 4.73 -6.05
N GLU A 223 -3.57 4.57 -6.29
CA GLU A 223 -4.17 4.51 -7.64
C GLU A 223 -3.57 3.38 -8.50
N ALA A 224 -3.37 2.22 -7.90
CA ALA A 224 -2.69 1.09 -8.50
C ALA A 224 -3.30 0.60 -9.82
N THR A 225 -4.60 0.77 -10.01
CA THR A 225 -5.32 0.46 -11.25
C THR A 225 -4.74 1.20 -12.46
N ASP A 226 -4.27 2.43 -12.24
CA ASP A 226 -3.73 3.30 -13.28
C ASP A 226 -2.19 3.36 -13.29
N THR A 227 -1.53 2.65 -12.38
CA THR A 227 -0.07 2.60 -12.28
C THR A 227 0.52 1.64 -13.32
N PRO A 228 1.57 2.04 -14.06
CA PRO A 228 2.22 1.17 -15.04
C PRO A 228 2.78 -0.12 -14.42
N GLN A 229 2.65 -1.26 -15.13
CA GLN A 229 3.19 -2.55 -14.67
C GLN A 229 4.70 -2.49 -14.36
N ALA A 230 5.47 -1.71 -15.10
CA ALA A 230 6.92 -1.54 -14.89
C ALA A 230 7.28 -1.05 -13.47
N ILE A 231 6.38 -0.34 -12.79
CA ILE A 231 6.57 0.07 -11.39
C ILE A 231 6.47 -1.14 -10.46
N PHE A 232 5.51 -2.04 -10.69
CA PHE A 232 5.40 -3.30 -9.95
C PHE A 232 6.62 -4.18 -10.18
N ASP A 233 7.09 -4.28 -11.43
CA ASP A 233 8.24 -5.09 -11.79
C ASP A 233 9.53 -4.54 -11.13
N ALA A 234 9.65 -3.21 -10.99
CA ALA A 234 10.78 -2.57 -10.33
C ALA A 234 10.86 -2.90 -8.82
N THR A 235 9.76 -3.26 -8.18
CA THR A 235 9.75 -3.61 -6.75
C THR A 235 10.56 -4.87 -6.44
N ALA A 236 10.76 -5.76 -7.40
CA ALA A 236 11.60 -6.94 -7.24
C ALA A 236 13.06 -6.59 -6.90
N ASN A 237 13.58 -5.49 -7.47
CA ASN A 237 14.92 -5.01 -7.16
C ASN A 237 15.00 -4.42 -5.74
N LEU A 238 13.94 -3.73 -5.30
CA LEU A 238 13.86 -3.25 -3.92
C LEU A 238 13.86 -4.40 -2.93
N TYR A 239 13.06 -5.43 -3.20
CA TYR A 239 12.99 -6.63 -2.37
C TYR A 239 14.36 -7.31 -2.23
N ALA A 240 15.07 -7.46 -3.32
CA ALA A 240 16.40 -8.09 -3.33
C ALA A 240 17.48 -7.26 -2.61
N GLY A 241 17.29 -5.93 -2.53
CA GLY A 241 18.27 -4.98 -2.00
C GLY A 241 18.08 -4.56 -0.55
N CYS A 242 17.09 -5.11 0.19
CA CYS A 242 16.80 -4.71 1.57
C CYS A 242 16.59 -5.92 2.49
N GLU A 243 16.74 -5.71 3.80
CA GLU A 243 16.54 -6.75 4.82
C GLU A 243 15.05 -6.92 5.17
N LYS A 244 14.30 -5.82 5.17
CA LYS A 244 12.85 -5.80 5.41
C LYS A 244 12.15 -5.01 4.32
N PHE A 245 11.33 -5.73 3.56
CA PHE A 245 10.49 -5.17 2.51
C PHE A 245 9.01 -5.29 2.88
N GLN A 246 8.24 -4.25 2.59
CA GLN A 246 6.79 -4.29 2.67
C GLN A 246 6.18 -3.50 1.53
N MET A 247 5.07 -4.00 0.99
CA MET A 247 4.37 -3.39 -0.13
C MET A 247 2.88 -3.26 0.15
N LEU A 248 2.37 -2.05 0.00
CA LEU A 248 0.94 -1.74 0.05
C LEU A 248 0.48 -1.23 -1.30
N VAL A 249 -0.54 -1.86 -1.84
CA VAL A 249 -1.17 -1.50 -3.12
C VAL A 249 -2.60 -1.04 -2.85
N ILE A 250 -2.94 0.18 -3.26
CA ILE A 250 -4.25 0.77 -2.97
C ILE A 250 -4.95 1.12 -4.30
N GLY A 251 -6.18 0.68 -4.46
CA GLY A 251 -6.95 1.02 -5.66
C GLY A 251 -8.46 0.84 -5.53
N ASN A 252 -9.18 1.37 -6.51
CA ASN A 252 -10.55 1.00 -6.78
C ASN A 252 -10.53 -0.06 -7.89
N PRO A 253 -11.23 -1.20 -7.74
CA PRO A 253 -11.17 -2.28 -8.71
C PRO A 253 -11.69 -1.84 -10.08
N ASN A 254 -11.04 -2.28 -11.15
CA ASN A 254 -11.46 -1.95 -12.51
C ASN A 254 -11.45 -3.19 -13.39
N SER A 255 -10.28 -3.74 -13.68
CA SER A 255 -10.12 -4.95 -14.47
C SER A 255 -9.29 -5.98 -13.69
N HIS A 256 -9.60 -7.26 -13.84
CA HIS A 256 -8.76 -8.35 -13.30
C HIS A 256 -7.35 -8.36 -13.96
N TYR A 257 -7.23 -7.75 -15.13
CA TYR A 257 -6.01 -7.76 -15.94
C TYR A 257 -5.11 -6.53 -15.73
N ASP A 258 -5.60 -5.49 -15.06
CA ASP A 258 -4.77 -4.35 -14.71
C ASP A 258 -3.77 -4.71 -13.58
N PRO A 259 -2.75 -3.88 -13.33
CA PRO A 259 -1.75 -4.19 -12.30
C PRO A 259 -2.33 -4.40 -10.90
N HIS A 260 -3.39 -3.64 -10.53
CA HIS A 260 -4.07 -3.82 -9.26
C HIS A 260 -4.82 -5.16 -9.21
N GLY A 261 -5.55 -5.52 -10.28
CA GLY A 261 -6.26 -6.79 -10.39
C GLY A 261 -5.31 -7.98 -10.30
N LYS A 262 -4.19 -7.95 -11.02
CA LYS A 262 -3.17 -9.01 -10.98
C LYS A 262 -2.54 -9.17 -9.60
N PHE A 263 -2.24 -8.05 -8.91
CA PHE A 263 -1.67 -8.09 -7.57
C PHE A 263 -2.68 -8.58 -6.52
N SER A 264 -3.97 -8.32 -6.73
CA SER A 264 -5.06 -8.70 -5.85
C SER A 264 -5.66 -10.07 -6.17
N GLU A 265 -5.17 -10.75 -7.20
CA GLU A 265 -5.73 -12.04 -7.66
C GLU A 265 -5.72 -13.07 -6.53
N PRO A 266 -6.89 -13.65 -6.22
CA PRO A 266 -6.99 -14.68 -5.19
C PRO A 266 -6.12 -15.90 -5.53
N LYS A 267 -5.47 -16.46 -4.53
CA LYS A 267 -4.61 -17.66 -4.63
C LYS A 267 -5.31 -18.83 -5.36
N ASP A 268 -6.60 -18.99 -5.11
CA ASP A 268 -7.42 -20.05 -5.71
C ASP A 268 -8.21 -19.54 -6.94
N GLY A 269 -7.82 -18.39 -7.50
CA GLY A 269 -8.45 -17.76 -8.65
C GLY A 269 -9.71 -16.97 -8.32
N TRP A 270 -10.15 -16.12 -9.24
CA TRP A 270 -11.29 -15.20 -9.05
C TRP A 270 -12.63 -15.88 -8.78
N ALA A 271 -12.78 -17.16 -9.15
CA ALA A 271 -13.99 -17.93 -8.85
C ALA A 271 -14.13 -18.31 -7.37
N SER A 272 -13.05 -18.22 -6.59
CA SER A 272 -13.05 -18.55 -5.15
C SER A 272 -13.59 -17.43 -4.27
N VAL A 273 -13.69 -16.21 -4.78
CA VAL A 273 -14.16 -15.03 -4.05
C VAL A 273 -15.46 -14.50 -4.65
N GLY A 274 -16.33 -14.01 -3.78
CA GLY A 274 -17.64 -13.49 -4.16
C GLY A 274 -17.94 -12.13 -3.57
N VAL A 275 -19.15 -11.66 -3.82
CA VAL A 275 -19.64 -10.33 -3.42
C VAL A 275 -19.57 -10.10 -1.91
N GLU A 276 -19.68 -11.15 -1.12
CA GLU A 276 -19.66 -11.08 0.35
C GLU A 276 -18.26 -11.27 0.95
N THR A 277 -17.25 -11.62 0.12
CA THR A 277 -15.88 -11.80 0.59
C THR A 277 -15.26 -10.45 0.95
N GLU A 278 -14.77 -10.32 2.18
CA GLU A 278 -14.15 -9.08 2.69
C GLU A 278 -12.62 -9.10 2.58
N ASP A 279 -12.03 -10.28 2.61
CA ASP A 279 -10.58 -10.45 2.51
C ASP A 279 -10.24 -11.83 1.93
N TRP A 280 -9.01 -11.95 1.40
CA TRP A 280 -8.50 -13.21 0.86
C TRP A 280 -6.99 -13.22 0.74
N GLU A 281 -6.40 -14.41 0.72
CA GLU A 281 -5.01 -14.61 0.33
C GLU A 281 -4.85 -14.40 -1.18
N THR A 282 -3.84 -13.63 -1.57
CA THR A 282 -3.49 -13.47 -2.99
C THR A 282 -2.42 -14.46 -3.42
N ASN A 283 -2.08 -14.46 -4.70
CA ASN A 283 -1.00 -15.29 -5.24
C ASN A 283 0.32 -15.13 -4.46
N ILE A 284 1.19 -16.14 -4.58
CA ILE A 284 2.52 -16.15 -3.96
C ILE A 284 3.33 -14.94 -4.40
N GLN A 285 3.88 -14.23 -3.43
CA GLN A 285 4.66 -13.01 -3.60
C GLN A 285 6.17 -13.29 -3.58
N LEU A 286 6.97 -12.23 -3.71
CA LEU A 286 8.44 -12.31 -3.78
C LEU A 286 9.09 -13.00 -2.54
N ASN A 287 8.45 -12.95 -1.40
CA ASN A 287 8.90 -13.61 -0.16
C ASN A 287 8.52 -15.11 -0.08
N GLY A 288 7.91 -15.66 -1.12
CA GLY A 288 7.47 -17.06 -1.16
C GLY A 288 6.22 -17.36 -0.32
N GLN A 289 5.53 -16.32 0.18
CA GLN A 289 4.29 -16.44 0.93
C GLN A 289 3.13 -15.82 0.13
N PRO A 290 1.89 -16.22 0.38
CA PRO A 290 0.73 -15.52 -0.16
C PRO A 290 0.75 -14.05 0.29
N GLY A 291 0.27 -13.15 -0.57
CA GLY A 291 -0.10 -11.82 -0.15
C GLY A 291 -1.50 -11.80 0.45
N TYR A 292 -1.97 -10.63 0.83
CA TYR A 292 -3.28 -10.47 1.46
C TYR A 292 -4.04 -9.31 0.81
N CYS A 293 -5.30 -9.53 0.46
CA CYS A 293 -6.19 -8.50 -0.04
C CYS A 293 -7.30 -8.20 0.97
N LEU A 294 -7.48 -6.93 1.30
CA LEU A 294 -8.57 -6.43 2.13
C LEU A 294 -9.50 -5.57 1.29
N ARG A 295 -10.80 -5.83 1.38
CA ARG A 295 -11.85 -5.13 0.66
C ARG A 295 -12.64 -4.19 1.58
N PHE A 296 -12.91 -2.99 1.09
CA PHE A 296 -13.75 -1.99 1.74
C PHE A 296 -15.04 -1.81 0.92
N ASP A 297 -16.11 -2.49 1.31
CA ASP A 297 -17.42 -2.40 0.68
C ASP A 297 -18.25 -1.30 1.34
N ALA A 298 -18.76 -0.35 0.57
CA ALA A 298 -19.55 0.75 1.11
C ALA A 298 -20.78 0.27 1.93
N GLU A 299 -21.39 -0.86 1.55
CA GLU A 299 -22.50 -1.45 2.30
C GLU A 299 -22.10 -1.89 3.71
N LYS A 300 -20.81 -2.13 3.94
CA LYS A 300 -20.22 -2.48 5.24
C LYS A 300 -19.47 -1.31 5.88
N SER A 301 -19.75 -0.06 5.45
CA SER A 301 -19.16 1.13 6.07
C SER A 301 -19.50 1.18 7.57
N PRO A 302 -18.54 1.58 8.43
CA PRO A 302 -18.79 1.77 9.85
C PRO A 302 -20.01 2.66 10.16
N ASN A 303 -20.26 3.69 9.37
CA ASN A 303 -21.44 4.54 9.53
C ASN A 303 -22.74 3.80 9.24
N ILE A 304 -22.75 2.94 8.22
CA ILE A 304 -23.93 2.16 7.82
C ILE A 304 -24.20 1.08 8.86
N ILE A 305 -23.16 0.35 9.29
CA ILE A 305 -23.30 -0.68 10.33
C ILE A 305 -23.82 -0.09 11.66
N LEU A 306 -23.35 1.12 12.03
CA LEU A 306 -23.79 1.79 13.23
C LEU A 306 -25.17 2.46 13.09
N GLY A 307 -25.75 2.53 11.89
CA GLY A 307 -27.01 3.20 11.60
C GLY A 307 -26.98 4.72 11.83
N LYS A 308 -25.80 5.33 11.90
CA LYS A 308 -25.61 6.77 12.13
C LYS A 308 -24.27 7.26 11.56
N THR A 309 -24.22 8.54 11.18
CA THR A 309 -22.98 9.18 10.74
C THR A 309 -22.09 9.53 11.93
N THR A 310 -21.23 8.61 12.32
CA THR A 310 -20.22 8.81 13.37
C THR A 310 -18.94 9.39 12.78
N TYR A 311 -18.48 8.85 11.66
CA TYR A 311 -17.22 9.21 11.01
C TYR A 311 -17.50 10.03 9.74
N LYS A 312 -17.32 11.35 9.81
CA LYS A 312 -17.69 12.30 8.74
C LYS A 312 -16.99 12.04 7.39
N TYR A 313 -15.83 11.37 7.41
CA TYR A 313 -15.01 11.07 6.23
C TYR A 313 -15.31 9.71 5.61
N LEU A 314 -16.12 8.88 6.25
CA LEU A 314 -16.50 7.56 5.72
C LEU A 314 -17.87 7.61 5.02
N MET A 315 -18.07 6.66 4.11
CA MET A 315 -19.31 6.49 3.36
C MET A 315 -20.54 6.44 4.29
N THR A 316 -21.56 7.21 3.97
CA THR A 316 -22.83 7.24 4.69
C THR A 316 -23.94 6.54 3.90
N GLU A 317 -25.01 6.11 4.57
CA GLU A 317 -26.21 5.53 3.95
C GLU A 317 -26.78 6.46 2.86
N HIS A 318 -26.94 7.74 3.19
CA HIS A 318 -27.48 8.75 2.25
C HIS A 318 -26.63 8.84 0.95
N GLN A 319 -25.30 8.80 1.07
CA GLN A 319 -24.40 8.84 -0.10
C GLN A 319 -24.51 7.55 -0.93
N LEU A 320 -24.59 6.39 -0.27
CA LEU A 320 -24.74 5.10 -0.93
C LEU A 320 -26.07 5.00 -1.67
N ASP A 321 -27.18 5.42 -1.06
CA ASP A 321 -28.50 5.48 -1.67
C ASP A 321 -28.57 6.45 -2.86
N GLY A 322 -27.90 7.60 -2.73
CA GLY A 322 -27.73 8.53 -3.84
C GLY A 322 -27.02 7.86 -5.04
N ALA A 323 -26.01 7.08 -4.76
CA ALA A 323 -25.27 6.33 -5.79
C ALA A 323 -26.12 5.21 -6.43
N ARG A 324 -26.88 4.45 -5.61
CA ARG A 324 -27.80 3.42 -6.10
C ARG A 324 -28.83 4.01 -7.06
N ARG A 325 -29.40 5.17 -6.71
CA ARG A 325 -30.37 5.88 -7.57
C ARG A 325 -29.73 6.40 -8.87
N LYS A 326 -28.49 6.95 -8.78
CA LYS A 326 -27.82 7.58 -9.91
C LYS A 326 -27.25 6.58 -10.92
N TYR A 327 -26.58 5.58 -10.45
CA TYR A 327 -25.82 4.64 -11.31
C TYR A 327 -26.54 3.32 -11.53
N GLY A 328 -27.43 2.94 -10.61
CA GLY A 328 -28.01 1.60 -10.54
C GLY A 328 -27.05 0.59 -9.88
N PRO A 329 -27.57 -0.36 -9.09
CA PRO A 329 -26.75 -1.33 -8.36
C PRO A 329 -25.98 -2.28 -9.28
N GLU A 330 -26.45 -2.46 -10.53
CA GLU A 330 -25.85 -3.32 -11.54
C GLU A 330 -24.82 -2.61 -12.43
N SER A 331 -24.54 -1.31 -12.22
CA SER A 331 -23.59 -0.61 -13.08
C SER A 331 -22.13 -0.91 -12.69
N PRO A 332 -21.19 -1.02 -13.66
CA PRO A 332 -19.77 -1.17 -13.38
C PRO A 332 -19.21 -0.07 -12.49
N LEU A 333 -19.71 1.17 -12.62
CA LEU A 333 -19.30 2.30 -11.78
C LEU A 333 -19.73 2.12 -10.32
N PHE A 334 -20.92 1.55 -10.07
CA PHE A 334 -21.38 1.25 -8.72
C PHE A 334 -20.50 0.17 -8.08
N TRP A 335 -20.17 -0.88 -8.81
CA TRP A 335 -19.25 -1.92 -8.36
C TRP A 335 -17.88 -1.36 -8.03
N LYS A 336 -17.29 -0.59 -8.92
CA LYS A 336 -15.96 0.02 -8.76
C LYS A 336 -15.88 0.95 -7.55
N PHE A 337 -16.80 1.91 -7.42
CA PHE A 337 -16.66 3.02 -6.49
C PHE A 337 -17.44 2.86 -5.19
N TYR A 338 -18.37 1.90 -5.13
CA TYR A 338 -19.21 1.69 -3.94
C TYR A 338 -19.11 0.27 -3.39
N ARG A 339 -19.22 -0.76 -4.21
CA ARG A 339 -19.00 -2.12 -3.74
C ARG A 339 -17.51 -2.44 -3.52
N GLY A 340 -16.59 -1.68 -4.11
CA GLY A 340 -15.14 -1.91 -3.99
C GLY A 340 -14.73 -3.31 -4.45
N PHE A 341 -15.42 -3.84 -5.46
CA PHE A 341 -15.20 -5.17 -6.01
C PHE A 341 -15.24 -5.12 -7.54
N TRP A 342 -14.57 -6.05 -8.17
CA TRP A 342 -14.61 -6.19 -9.64
C TRP A 342 -16.02 -6.56 -10.06
N ALA A 343 -16.56 -5.82 -11.05
CA ALA A 343 -17.91 -6.06 -11.52
C ALA A 343 -18.05 -7.49 -12.06
N PRO A 344 -19.08 -8.25 -11.61
CA PRO A 344 -19.33 -9.59 -12.13
C PRO A 344 -19.45 -9.61 -13.65
N SER A 345 -19.05 -10.69 -14.28
CA SER A 345 -18.99 -10.82 -15.76
C SER A 345 -20.31 -10.55 -16.50
N GLY A 346 -21.45 -10.68 -15.82
CA GLY A 346 -22.76 -10.33 -16.36
C GLY A 346 -23.11 -8.84 -16.34
N VAL A 347 -22.39 -8.05 -15.54
CA VAL A 347 -22.60 -6.60 -15.39
C VAL A 347 -21.84 -5.80 -16.45
N LEU A 348 -20.70 -6.30 -16.89
CA LEU A 348 -19.93 -5.71 -17.97
C LEU A 348 -20.62 -6.01 -19.30
N LYS A 349 -21.24 -5.01 -19.92
CA LYS A 349 -21.74 -5.08 -21.30
C LYS A 349 -20.57 -5.08 -22.28
N THR A 350 -19.76 -6.11 -22.23
CA THR A 350 -18.68 -6.34 -23.20
C THR A 350 -19.22 -7.19 -24.33
N VAL A 351 -18.78 -6.89 -25.55
CA VAL A 351 -19.13 -7.72 -26.74
C VAL A 351 -18.64 -9.17 -26.51
N PHE A 352 -17.53 -9.32 -25.79
CA PHE A 352 -16.98 -10.60 -25.37
C PHE A 352 -16.79 -10.61 -23.87
N ASN A 353 -17.34 -11.58 -23.17
CA ASN A 353 -17.05 -11.88 -21.75
C ASN A 353 -16.35 -13.24 -21.63
N GLU A 354 -15.75 -13.50 -20.48
CA GLU A 354 -15.01 -14.76 -20.23
C GLU A 354 -15.87 -16.00 -20.48
N THR A 355 -17.14 -15.96 -20.11
CA THR A 355 -18.08 -17.06 -20.36
C THR A 355 -18.30 -17.29 -21.86
N LEU A 356 -18.38 -16.21 -22.64
CA LEU A 356 -18.53 -16.29 -24.09
C LEU A 356 -17.24 -16.79 -24.74
N LEU A 357 -16.07 -16.28 -24.28
CA LEU A 357 -14.77 -16.74 -24.76
C LEU A 357 -14.53 -18.22 -24.42
N ALA A 358 -14.87 -18.66 -23.20
CA ALA A 358 -14.79 -20.07 -22.81
C ALA A 358 -15.73 -20.94 -23.67
N LYS A 359 -16.96 -20.50 -23.92
CA LYS A 359 -17.88 -21.17 -24.86
C LYS A 359 -17.33 -21.23 -26.28
N MET A 360 -16.76 -20.15 -26.78
CA MET A 360 -16.11 -20.11 -28.09
C MET A 360 -14.91 -21.06 -28.14
N GLN A 361 -14.09 -21.12 -27.10
CA GLN A 361 -12.97 -22.05 -27.00
C GLN A 361 -13.43 -23.53 -26.95
N ALA A 362 -14.52 -23.80 -26.26
CA ALA A 362 -15.10 -25.15 -26.20
C ALA A 362 -15.65 -25.64 -27.54
N HIS A 363 -15.97 -24.72 -28.46
CA HIS A 363 -16.46 -25.04 -29.82
C HIS A 363 -15.36 -25.14 -30.87
N LEU A 364 -14.09 -24.97 -30.51
CA LEU A 364 -12.95 -25.03 -31.43
C LEU A 364 -12.63 -26.44 -31.99
N GLY A 365 -13.51 -27.41 -31.85
CA GLY A 365 -13.26 -28.78 -32.27
C GLY A 365 -14.02 -29.29 -33.49
N TYR A 366 -14.93 -28.50 -34.09
CA TYR A 366 -15.74 -28.96 -35.20
C TYR A 366 -15.23 -28.41 -36.53
N MET A 367 -14.51 -29.22 -37.31
CA MET A 367 -14.14 -28.91 -38.69
C MET A 367 -15.12 -29.55 -39.67
N PHE A 368 -15.75 -28.72 -40.49
CA PHE A 368 -16.60 -29.18 -41.61
C PHE A 368 -15.74 -29.45 -42.83
N ARG A 369 -16.07 -30.51 -43.57
CA ARG A 369 -15.20 -31.12 -44.56
C ARG A 369 -15.09 -30.42 -45.93
N ARG A 370 -15.71 -29.27 -46.21
CA ARG A 370 -15.79 -28.81 -47.60
C ARG A 370 -15.05 -27.55 -48.01
N GLU A 371 -14.80 -26.60 -47.21
CA GLU A 371 -13.88 -25.50 -47.54
C GLU A 371 -13.27 -24.95 -46.26
N ILE A 372 -11.97 -25.07 -46.15
CA ILE A 372 -11.24 -24.54 -45.00
C ILE A 372 -10.75 -23.14 -45.35
N LYS A 373 -11.23 -22.13 -44.63
CA LYS A 373 -10.65 -20.77 -44.68
C LYS A 373 -9.94 -20.47 -43.41
N VAL A 374 -8.71 -19.98 -43.52
CA VAL A 374 -7.96 -19.44 -42.39
C VAL A 374 -8.20 -17.94 -42.39
N ILE A 375 -8.77 -17.45 -41.29
CA ILE A 375 -8.99 -16.03 -41.05
C ILE A 375 -8.04 -15.60 -39.97
N GLY A 376 -7.19 -14.62 -40.29
CA GLY A 376 -6.29 -13.98 -39.31
C GLY A 376 -6.86 -12.62 -38.93
N ALA A 377 -6.91 -12.32 -37.64
CA ALA A 377 -7.19 -11.00 -37.13
C ALA A 377 -5.97 -10.51 -36.29
N CYS A 378 -5.55 -9.30 -36.57
CA CYS A 378 -4.46 -8.65 -35.84
C CYS A 378 -5.01 -7.41 -35.14
N ASP A 379 -4.79 -7.32 -33.83
CA ASP A 379 -4.97 -6.11 -33.06
C ASP A 379 -3.59 -5.51 -32.78
N PRO A 380 -3.16 -4.49 -33.56
CA PRO A 380 -1.82 -3.92 -33.41
C PRO A 380 -1.79 -3.00 -32.18
N ALA A 381 -0.86 -3.26 -31.28
CA ALA A 381 -0.58 -2.33 -30.16
C ALA A 381 0.17 -1.09 -30.70
N PHE A 382 -0.45 0.07 -30.66
CA PHE A 382 0.17 1.34 -31.02
C PHE A 382 0.77 2.03 -29.77
N GLY A 383 1.85 1.52 -29.25
CA GLY A 383 2.73 2.25 -28.30
C GLY A 383 2.18 2.49 -26.89
N GLY A 384 1.03 1.94 -26.52
CA GLY A 384 0.36 2.17 -25.23
C GLY A 384 0.64 1.14 -24.12
N GLY A 385 1.61 0.26 -24.30
CA GLY A 385 1.88 -0.83 -23.32
C GLY A 385 0.99 -2.07 -23.50
N ASP A 386 0.01 -2.03 -24.40
CA ASP A 386 -0.78 -3.19 -24.79
C ASP A 386 0.02 -4.13 -25.69
N ARG A 387 -0.23 -5.42 -25.57
CA ARG A 387 0.41 -6.42 -26.44
C ARG A 387 -0.35 -6.52 -27.76
N ALA A 388 0.37 -6.51 -28.88
CA ALA A 388 -0.22 -6.88 -30.15
C ALA A 388 -0.75 -8.32 -30.07
N VAL A 389 -2.00 -8.50 -30.44
CA VAL A 389 -2.66 -9.82 -30.42
C VAL A 389 -2.92 -10.27 -31.83
N LEU A 390 -2.33 -11.41 -32.21
CA LEU A 390 -2.60 -12.08 -33.47
C LEU A 390 -3.41 -13.35 -33.20
N ARG A 391 -4.59 -13.46 -33.81
CA ARG A 391 -5.46 -14.62 -33.70
C ARG A 391 -5.75 -15.20 -35.07
N PHE A 392 -5.69 -16.51 -35.14
CA PHE A 392 -6.10 -17.25 -36.33
C PHE A 392 -7.30 -18.13 -36.02
N ALA A 393 -8.28 -18.13 -36.87
CA ALA A 393 -9.37 -19.08 -36.83
C ALA A 393 -9.41 -19.87 -38.13
N VAL A 394 -9.58 -21.16 -38.01
CA VAL A 394 -9.83 -22.03 -39.14
C VAL A 394 -11.33 -22.25 -39.22
N CYS A 395 -11.97 -21.75 -40.27
CA CYS A 395 -13.41 -21.83 -40.47
C CYS A 395 -13.71 -22.82 -41.64
N GLY A 396 -14.64 -23.73 -41.39
CA GLY A 396 -15.23 -24.57 -42.43
C GLY A 396 -16.62 -24.05 -42.76
N ILE A 397 -16.96 -24.05 -44.05
CA ILE A 397 -18.33 -23.76 -44.52
C ILE A 397 -19.01 -25.09 -44.77
N THR A 398 -20.22 -25.26 -44.20
CA THR A 398 -21.12 -26.40 -44.45
C THR A 398 -21.74 -26.36 -45.83
#